data_90a3027a5f85fdd8a29019e4b414b8e4
#
_entry.id   90a3027a5f85fdd8a29019e4b414b8e4
#
_cell.length_a   1.000
_cell.length_b   1.000
_cell.length_c   1.000
_cell.angle_alpha   90.00
_cell.angle_beta   90.00
_cell.angle_gamma   90.00
#
_symmetry.space_group_name_H-M   'P 1'
#
loop_
_entity.id
_entity.type
_entity.pdbx_description
1 polymer ?
#
loop_
_entity_poly.entity_id
_entity_poly.type
_entity_poly.pdbx_seq_one_letter_code
_entity_poly.pdbx_strand_id
1 'polypeptide(L)'
;QVLGQSVSSAIGRNLVAYVPQNEEVDWDFPVLVKDVVMMGRYGHMGFFRRPRPADREAVDQALQRVQMDELRHRQIGELSGGQKKRVFLARALAQQAKVILLDEPFTGVDVKTEDAIIELLKALRDEGCVILVSTHNLGSVPEFCDRTVLVKNTVLTYGPTEQVFTRPNLELAFGGVLRHFALPHSHDDAGGRLPVGIMTDDERPLVLVGGRSAVRGNPDSITAVPRSDGSNPA
;
A
#
# COMPACT_ATOMS: atom_id res chain seq x y z
N GLN A 1 10.31 0.67 -19.95
CA GLN A 1 11.60 0.15 -19.47
C GLN A 1 11.57 0.04 -17.95
N VAL A 2 12.29 -0.94 -17.39
CA VAL A 2 12.47 -1.13 -15.94
C VAL A 2 13.97 -1.18 -15.68
N LEU A 3 14.47 -0.27 -14.83
CA LEU A 3 15.91 -0.14 -14.53
C LEU A 3 16.80 -0.10 -15.81
N GLY A 4 16.34 0.65 -16.83
CA GLY A 4 17.04 0.79 -18.10
C GLY A 4 16.96 -0.41 -19.05
N GLN A 5 16.22 -1.46 -18.71
CA GLN A 5 16.06 -2.70 -19.49
C GLN A 5 14.64 -2.83 -20.05
N SER A 6 14.44 -3.73 -21.03
CA SER A 6 13.08 -4.12 -21.41
C SER A 6 12.37 -4.83 -20.26
N VAL A 7 11.04 -4.71 -20.22
CA VAL A 7 10.22 -5.37 -19.18
C VAL A 7 10.46 -6.88 -19.16
N SER A 8 10.48 -7.52 -20.32
CA SER A 8 10.74 -8.96 -20.43
C SER A 8 12.11 -9.35 -19.87
N SER A 9 13.15 -8.55 -20.14
CA SER A 9 14.50 -8.78 -19.58
C SER A 9 14.50 -8.64 -18.06
N ALA A 10 13.85 -7.60 -17.52
CA ALA A 10 13.80 -7.37 -16.08
C ALA A 10 13.06 -8.51 -15.35
N ILE A 11 11.95 -8.99 -15.92
CA ILE A 11 11.19 -10.15 -15.37
C ILE A 11 12.05 -11.41 -15.44
N GLY A 12 12.65 -11.73 -16.58
CA GLY A 12 13.50 -12.92 -16.74
C GLY A 12 14.71 -12.96 -15.83
N ARG A 13 15.16 -11.79 -15.33
CA ARG A 13 16.25 -11.63 -14.36
C ARG A 13 15.77 -11.54 -12.91
N ASN A 14 14.51 -11.79 -12.63
CA ASN A 14 13.88 -11.68 -11.30
C ASN A 14 14.02 -10.29 -10.63
N LEU A 15 14.15 -9.22 -11.44
CA LEU A 15 14.29 -7.86 -10.92
C LEU A 15 12.97 -7.23 -10.50
N VAL A 16 11.84 -7.83 -10.87
CA VAL A 16 10.49 -7.33 -10.56
C VAL A 16 9.73 -8.40 -9.79
N ALA A 17 9.23 -8.07 -8.63
CA ALA A 17 8.27 -8.87 -7.89
C ALA A 17 6.87 -8.22 -7.98
N TYR A 18 5.82 -9.02 -7.99
CA TYR A 18 4.44 -8.55 -8.03
C TYR A 18 3.59 -9.25 -6.99
N VAL A 19 2.81 -8.48 -6.27
CA VAL A 19 1.80 -8.93 -5.31
C VAL A 19 0.44 -8.39 -5.81
N PRO A 20 -0.43 -9.23 -6.35
CA PRO A 20 -1.76 -8.83 -6.82
C PRO A 20 -2.71 -8.56 -5.65
N GLN A 21 -3.77 -7.83 -5.92
CA GLN A 21 -4.84 -7.54 -4.95
C GLN A 21 -5.50 -8.82 -4.43
N ASN A 22 -5.86 -9.71 -5.37
CA ASN A 22 -6.43 -11.02 -5.10
C ASN A 22 -5.48 -12.10 -5.63
N GLU A 23 -5.05 -12.96 -4.75
CA GLU A 23 -4.32 -14.15 -5.16
C GLU A 23 -5.33 -15.23 -5.55
N GLU A 24 -5.30 -15.64 -6.82
CA GLU A 24 -6.04 -16.81 -7.30
C GLU A 24 -5.37 -18.08 -6.77
N VAL A 25 -5.55 -18.34 -5.49
CA VAL A 25 -5.02 -19.52 -4.81
C VAL A 25 -6.17 -20.38 -4.35
N ASP A 26 -6.08 -21.67 -4.62
CA ASP A 26 -6.94 -22.66 -3.97
C ASP A 26 -6.54 -22.72 -2.48
N TRP A 27 -7.35 -22.09 -1.64
CA TRP A 27 -7.09 -22.00 -0.20
C TRP A 27 -7.25 -23.33 0.53
N ASP A 28 -7.94 -24.29 -0.09
CA ASP A 28 -8.10 -25.65 0.45
C ASP A 28 -6.90 -26.54 0.11
N PHE A 29 -6.00 -26.07 -0.77
CA PHE A 29 -4.78 -26.80 -1.08
C PHE A 29 -3.82 -26.77 0.13
N PRO A 30 -3.38 -27.95 0.62
CA PRO A 30 -2.61 -28.05 1.88
C PRO A 30 -1.15 -27.63 1.70
N VAL A 31 -0.90 -26.37 1.38
CA VAL A 31 0.46 -25.81 1.24
C VAL A 31 0.87 -25.06 2.50
N LEU A 32 2.11 -25.25 2.93
CA LEU A 32 2.64 -24.57 4.11
C LEU A 32 3.09 -23.14 3.78
N VAL A 33 3.00 -22.26 4.76
CA VAL A 33 3.45 -20.85 4.66
C VAL A 33 4.87 -20.76 4.09
N LYS A 34 5.83 -21.53 4.63
CA LYS A 34 7.21 -21.53 4.13
C LYS A 34 7.33 -21.94 2.67
N ASP A 35 6.46 -22.84 2.20
CA ASP A 35 6.50 -23.35 0.82
C ASP A 35 5.94 -22.31 -0.15
N VAL A 36 4.90 -21.56 0.25
CA VAL A 36 4.42 -20.38 -0.50
C VAL A 36 5.52 -19.33 -0.64
N VAL A 37 6.23 -19.01 0.45
CA VAL A 37 7.33 -18.04 0.39
C VAL A 37 8.49 -18.57 -0.45
N MET A 38 8.77 -19.88 -0.40
CA MET A 38 9.80 -20.54 -1.23
C MET A 38 9.51 -20.41 -2.73
N MET A 39 8.24 -20.30 -3.15
CA MET A 39 7.90 -20.07 -4.57
C MET A 39 8.53 -18.79 -5.11
N GLY A 40 8.75 -17.77 -4.25
CA GLY A 40 9.49 -16.54 -4.60
C GLY A 40 10.93 -16.80 -5.05
N ARG A 41 11.52 -17.93 -4.65
CA ARG A 41 12.87 -18.33 -5.03
C ARG A 41 12.95 -19.12 -6.34
N TYR A 42 11.84 -19.52 -6.92
CA TYR A 42 11.83 -20.41 -8.10
C TYR A 42 12.61 -19.85 -9.29
N GLY A 43 12.63 -18.53 -9.47
CA GLY A 43 13.44 -17.89 -10.51
C GLY A 43 14.96 -17.95 -10.29
N HIS A 44 15.39 -18.24 -9.06
CA HIS A 44 16.81 -18.38 -8.69
C HIS A 44 17.28 -19.83 -8.68
N MET A 45 16.34 -20.79 -8.80
CA MET A 45 16.64 -22.22 -8.78
C MET A 45 16.85 -22.74 -10.20
N GLY A 46 17.65 -23.82 -10.32
CA GLY A 46 17.81 -24.52 -11.58
C GLY A 46 16.56 -25.32 -11.97
N PHE A 47 16.64 -26.07 -13.06
CA PHE A 47 15.56 -26.83 -13.67
C PHE A 47 14.80 -27.74 -12.67
N PHE A 48 15.53 -28.40 -11.76
CA PHE A 48 14.93 -29.29 -10.76
C PHE A 48 14.36 -28.57 -9.54
N ARG A 49 14.41 -27.22 -9.48
CA ARG A 49 13.90 -26.39 -8.39
C ARG A 49 14.24 -26.90 -6.99
N ARG A 50 15.48 -27.38 -6.81
CA ARG A 50 15.97 -27.81 -5.49
C ARG A 50 16.47 -26.63 -4.69
N PRO A 51 15.88 -26.34 -3.50
CA PRO A 51 16.29 -25.23 -2.67
C PRO A 51 17.73 -25.40 -2.16
N ARG A 52 18.56 -24.37 -2.35
CA ARG A 52 19.90 -24.26 -1.80
C ARG A 52 19.85 -23.63 -0.40
N PRO A 53 20.95 -23.68 0.39
CA PRO A 53 21.01 -22.97 1.67
C PRO A 53 20.63 -21.49 1.56
N ALA A 54 21.12 -20.77 0.56
CA ALA A 54 20.80 -19.36 0.33
C ALA A 54 19.29 -19.12 0.04
N ASP A 55 18.59 -20.07 -0.60
CA ASP A 55 17.17 -19.94 -0.85
C ASP A 55 16.36 -20.10 0.45
N ARG A 56 16.78 -21.00 1.33
CA ARG A 56 16.16 -21.18 2.65
C ARG A 56 16.41 -19.96 3.55
N GLU A 57 17.61 -19.44 3.54
CA GLU A 57 17.95 -18.21 4.28
C GLU A 57 17.13 -17.01 3.80
N ALA A 58 16.94 -16.82 2.49
CA ALA A 58 16.09 -15.78 1.94
C ALA A 58 14.63 -15.93 2.38
N VAL A 59 14.10 -17.15 2.47
CA VAL A 59 12.77 -17.44 2.99
C VAL A 59 12.67 -17.13 4.48
N ASP A 60 13.67 -17.52 5.26
CA ASP A 60 13.70 -17.27 6.71
C ASP A 60 13.71 -15.76 7.00
N GLN A 61 14.58 -15.02 6.32
CA GLN A 61 14.63 -13.56 6.41
C GLN A 61 13.32 -12.89 5.99
N ALA A 62 12.71 -13.36 4.89
CA ALA A 62 11.44 -12.81 4.42
C ALA A 62 10.31 -13.04 5.43
N LEU A 63 10.20 -14.23 6.01
CA LEU A 63 9.20 -14.55 7.04
C LEU A 63 9.40 -13.72 8.31
N GLN A 64 10.64 -13.54 8.75
CA GLN A 64 10.96 -12.70 9.92
C GLN A 64 10.55 -11.23 9.66
N ARG A 65 10.86 -10.68 8.49
CA ARG A 65 10.52 -9.29 8.14
C ARG A 65 9.01 -9.01 8.17
N VAL A 66 8.19 -10.00 7.82
CA VAL A 66 6.72 -9.87 7.88
C VAL A 66 6.12 -10.44 9.18
N GLN A 67 6.93 -10.86 10.15
CA GLN A 67 6.51 -11.43 11.43
C GLN A 67 5.61 -12.66 11.26
N MET A 68 6.01 -13.57 10.38
CA MET A 68 5.28 -14.82 10.08
C MET A 68 6.12 -16.08 10.30
N ASP A 69 7.30 -15.96 10.89
CA ASP A 69 8.22 -17.07 11.15
C ASP A 69 7.64 -18.14 12.08
N GLU A 70 6.89 -17.78 13.11
CA GLU A 70 6.20 -18.72 13.99
C GLU A 70 5.12 -19.54 13.29
N LEU A 71 4.54 -19.00 12.20
CA LEU A 71 3.48 -19.64 11.44
C LEU A 71 4.00 -20.41 10.21
N ARG A 72 5.30 -20.50 10.03
CA ARG A 72 5.96 -21.09 8.85
C ARG A 72 5.53 -22.52 8.48
N HIS A 73 5.08 -23.29 9.48
CA HIS A 73 4.63 -24.67 9.33
C HIS A 73 3.10 -24.81 9.31
N ARG A 74 2.35 -23.72 9.40
CA ARG A 74 0.90 -23.74 9.21
C ARG A 74 0.52 -23.81 7.74
N GLN A 75 -0.66 -24.36 7.49
CA GLN A 75 -1.26 -24.32 6.16
C GLN A 75 -1.76 -22.91 5.85
N ILE A 76 -1.61 -22.47 4.59
CA ILE A 76 -2.03 -21.13 4.16
C ILE A 76 -3.53 -20.89 4.37
N GLY A 77 -4.36 -21.94 4.22
CA GLY A 77 -5.80 -21.88 4.43
C GLY A 77 -6.22 -21.50 5.85
N GLU A 78 -5.40 -21.86 6.87
CA GLU A 78 -5.67 -21.59 8.27
C GLU A 78 -5.40 -20.14 8.71
N LEU A 79 -4.84 -19.31 7.82
CA LEU A 79 -4.45 -17.96 8.12
C LEU A 79 -5.59 -16.97 7.95
N SER A 80 -5.59 -15.89 8.77
CA SER A 80 -6.45 -14.72 8.55
C SER A 80 -6.09 -14.00 7.24
N GLY A 81 -7.00 -13.17 6.71
CA GLY A 81 -6.75 -12.40 5.49
C GLY A 81 -5.48 -11.53 5.58
N GLY A 82 -5.27 -10.82 6.69
CA GLY A 82 -4.06 -10.02 6.91
C GLY A 82 -2.79 -10.87 7.03
N GLN A 83 -2.86 -12.07 7.61
CA GLN A 83 -1.74 -13.01 7.65
C GLN A 83 -1.41 -13.53 6.25
N LYS A 84 -2.43 -13.87 5.45
CA LYS A 84 -2.26 -14.28 4.05
C LYS A 84 -1.53 -13.20 3.24
N LYS A 85 -1.97 -11.94 3.33
CA LYS A 85 -1.30 -10.81 2.67
C LYS A 85 0.18 -10.69 3.06
N ARG A 86 0.49 -10.82 4.35
CA ARG A 86 1.89 -10.82 4.82
C ARG A 86 2.71 -11.99 4.24
N VAL A 87 2.12 -13.17 4.09
CA VAL A 87 2.80 -14.32 3.45
C VAL A 87 3.10 -14.04 1.98
N PHE A 88 2.18 -13.45 1.22
CA PHE A 88 2.43 -13.09 -0.18
C PHE A 88 3.44 -11.96 -0.32
N LEU A 89 3.45 -11.01 0.62
CA LEU A 89 4.51 -10.01 0.68
C LEU A 89 5.87 -10.68 0.97
N ALA A 90 5.94 -11.64 1.91
CA ALA A 90 7.15 -12.41 2.18
C ALA A 90 7.63 -13.17 0.93
N ARG A 91 6.71 -13.75 0.13
CA ARG A 91 7.04 -14.38 -1.14
C ARG A 91 7.74 -13.39 -2.11
N ALA A 92 7.22 -12.17 -2.22
CA ALA A 92 7.83 -11.13 -3.04
C ALA A 92 9.21 -10.70 -2.49
N LEU A 93 9.35 -10.59 -1.15
CA LEU A 93 10.65 -10.29 -0.50
C LEU A 93 11.68 -11.39 -0.71
N ALA A 94 11.28 -12.67 -0.60
CA ALA A 94 12.14 -13.80 -0.83
C ALA A 94 12.73 -13.81 -2.26
N GLN A 95 12.05 -13.21 -3.23
CA GLN A 95 12.55 -13.04 -4.60
C GLN A 95 13.76 -12.09 -4.64
N GLN A 96 13.95 -11.20 -3.65
CA GLN A 96 15.04 -10.21 -3.60
C GLN A 96 15.06 -9.31 -4.86
N ALA A 97 13.89 -8.94 -5.33
CA ALA A 97 13.72 -8.07 -6.49
C ALA A 97 14.15 -6.63 -6.17
N LYS A 98 14.53 -5.87 -7.21
CA LYS A 98 14.85 -4.44 -7.10
C LYS A 98 13.62 -3.55 -7.25
N VAL A 99 12.57 -4.05 -7.85
CA VAL A 99 11.30 -3.38 -8.04
C VAL A 99 10.19 -4.26 -7.48
N ILE A 100 9.34 -3.71 -6.63
CA ILE A 100 8.20 -4.41 -6.05
C ILE A 100 6.94 -3.67 -6.47
N LEU A 101 6.02 -4.39 -7.11
CA LEU A 101 4.71 -3.89 -7.50
C LEU A 101 3.69 -4.48 -6.52
N LEU A 102 2.92 -3.62 -5.87
CA LEU A 102 1.89 -4.00 -4.90
C LEU A 102 0.55 -3.45 -5.39
N ASP A 103 -0.42 -4.32 -5.56
CA ASP A 103 -1.76 -3.94 -5.98
C ASP A 103 -2.71 -4.05 -4.79
N GLU A 104 -3.22 -2.89 -4.32
CA GLU A 104 -4.12 -2.76 -3.17
C GLU A 104 -3.65 -3.56 -1.92
N PRO A 105 -2.42 -3.35 -1.43
CA PRO A 105 -1.84 -4.18 -0.36
C PRO A 105 -2.56 -4.03 0.98
N PHE A 106 -3.35 -2.97 1.16
CA PHE A 106 -4.00 -2.63 2.42
C PHE A 106 -5.47 -3.07 2.49
N THR A 107 -6.07 -3.47 1.36
CA THR A 107 -7.49 -3.87 1.31
C THR A 107 -7.76 -5.09 2.18
N GLY A 108 -8.73 -4.96 3.10
CA GLY A 108 -9.17 -6.06 3.98
C GLY A 108 -8.18 -6.43 5.09
N VAL A 109 -7.25 -5.53 5.44
CA VAL A 109 -6.39 -5.69 6.62
C VAL A 109 -6.80 -4.71 7.72
N ASP A 110 -6.53 -5.08 8.97
CA ASP A 110 -6.72 -4.16 10.10
C ASP A 110 -5.60 -3.10 10.13
N VAL A 111 -5.88 -2.00 10.85
CA VAL A 111 -4.98 -0.84 10.97
C VAL A 111 -3.58 -1.23 11.44
N LYS A 112 -3.47 -2.16 12.40
CA LYS A 112 -2.18 -2.60 12.93
C LYS A 112 -1.35 -3.34 11.88
N THR A 113 -2.02 -4.17 11.08
CA THR A 113 -1.37 -4.88 9.95
C THR A 113 -0.95 -3.90 8.86
N GLU A 114 -1.78 -2.90 8.55
CA GLU A 114 -1.44 -1.84 7.60
C GLU A 114 -0.21 -1.06 8.06
N ASP A 115 -0.16 -0.61 9.32
CA ASP A 115 1.01 0.08 9.88
C ASP A 115 2.29 -0.75 9.77
N ALA A 116 2.21 -2.04 10.08
CA ALA A 116 3.36 -2.94 9.96
C ALA A 116 3.84 -3.10 8.50
N ILE A 117 2.92 -3.15 7.55
CA ILE A 117 3.26 -3.19 6.12
C ILE A 117 3.91 -1.86 5.70
N ILE A 118 3.36 -0.72 6.10
CA ILE A 118 3.92 0.61 5.78
C ILE A 118 5.36 0.74 6.29
N GLU A 119 5.62 0.37 7.54
CA GLU A 119 6.98 0.43 8.10
C GLU A 119 7.94 -0.50 7.35
N LEU A 120 7.49 -1.68 6.95
CA LEU A 120 8.28 -2.59 6.12
C LEU A 120 8.59 -1.97 4.74
N LEU A 121 7.60 -1.33 4.09
CA LEU A 121 7.82 -0.67 2.79
C LEU A 121 8.81 0.49 2.90
N LYS A 122 8.75 1.28 3.96
CA LYS A 122 9.74 2.34 4.24
C LYS A 122 11.15 1.76 4.39
N ALA A 123 11.31 0.70 5.17
CA ALA A 123 12.61 0.04 5.34
C ALA A 123 13.16 -0.50 4.00
N LEU A 124 12.33 -1.12 3.18
CA LEU A 124 12.72 -1.60 1.84
C LEU A 124 13.14 -0.47 0.90
N ARG A 125 12.42 0.65 0.91
CA ARG A 125 12.80 1.85 0.17
C ARG A 125 14.18 2.36 0.59
N ASP A 126 14.42 2.43 1.89
CA ASP A 126 15.68 2.90 2.46
C ASP A 126 16.85 1.95 2.14
N GLU A 127 16.55 0.66 1.92
CA GLU A 127 17.48 -0.34 1.36
C GLU A 127 17.70 -0.20 -0.16
N GLY A 128 17.02 0.75 -0.82
CA GLY A 128 17.18 1.04 -2.24
C GLY A 128 16.25 0.24 -3.17
N CYS A 129 15.18 -0.37 -2.65
CA CYS A 129 14.12 -0.95 -3.48
C CYS A 129 13.24 0.16 -4.06
N VAL A 130 12.84 0.01 -5.32
CA VAL A 130 11.78 0.82 -5.93
C VAL A 130 10.45 0.11 -5.68
N ILE A 131 9.52 0.81 -5.03
CA ILE A 131 8.21 0.24 -4.68
C ILE A 131 7.14 1.05 -5.39
N LEU A 132 6.27 0.38 -6.13
CA LEU A 132 5.09 0.96 -6.74
C LEU A 132 3.85 0.34 -6.10
N VAL A 133 3.03 1.16 -5.48
CA VAL A 133 1.77 0.76 -4.83
C VAL A 133 0.62 1.36 -5.61
N SER A 134 -0.33 0.54 -6.07
CA SER A 134 -1.65 1.01 -6.45
C SER A 134 -2.55 0.96 -5.23
N THR A 135 -3.27 2.03 -4.97
CA THR A 135 -4.23 2.09 -3.86
C THR A 135 -5.29 3.15 -4.10
N HIS A 136 -6.47 2.92 -3.57
CA HIS A 136 -7.53 3.90 -3.42
C HIS A 136 -7.61 4.44 -1.98
N ASN A 137 -6.84 3.87 -1.03
CA ASN A 137 -6.71 4.38 0.33
C ASN A 137 -5.87 5.66 0.36
N LEU A 138 -6.54 6.81 0.32
CA LEU A 138 -5.88 8.13 0.26
C LEU A 138 -5.19 8.50 1.58
N GLY A 139 -5.69 7.99 2.70
CA GLY A 139 -5.24 8.40 4.04
C GLY A 139 -3.79 8.02 4.34
N SER A 140 -3.32 6.90 3.83
CA SER A 140 -1.96 6.41 4.10
C SER A 140 -0.91 6.90 3.09
N VAL A 141 -1.32 7.34 1.88
CA VAL A 141 -0.39 7.75 0.82
C VAL A 141 0.67 8.77 1.28
N PRO A 142 0.31 9.88 1.98
CA PRO A 142 1.31 10.87 2.41
C PRO A 142 2.29 10.36 3.46
N GLU A 143 2.00 9.24 4.11
CA GLU A 143 2.83 8.70 5.19
C GLU A 143 4.06 7.95 4.69
N PHE A 144 3.99 7.34 3.51
CA PHE A 144 5.05 6.47 3.02
C PHE A 144 5.43 6.67 1.55
N CYS A 145 4.62 7.37 0.75
CA CYS A 145 4.91 7.61 -0.65
C CYS A 145 5.70 8.90 -0.85
N ASP A 146 6.91 8.79 -1.40
CA ASP A 146 7.73 9.96 -1.78
C ASP A 146 7.16 10.66 -3.01
N ARG A 147 6.58 9.88 -3.90
CA ARG A 147 6.02 10.35 -5.18
C ARG A 147 4.64 9.71 -5.40
N THR A 148 3.76 10.47 -6.01
CA THR A 148 2.40 10.03 -6.34
C THR A 148 2.12 10.24 -7.82
N VAL A 149 1.37 9.30 -8.38
CA VAL A 149 0.80 9.39 -9.73
C VAL A 149 -0.73 9.32 -9.58
N LEU A 150 -1.44 10.35 -9.99
CA LEU A 150 -2.90 10.34 -10.03
C LEU A 150 -3.37 9.91 -11.42
N VAL A 151 -4.24 8.92 -11.45
CA VAL A 151 -4.74 8.30 -12.68
C VAL A 151 -6.27 8.34 -12.72
N LYS A 152 -6.81 8.76 -13.86
CA LYS A 152 -8.24 8.65 -14.19
C LYS A 152 -8.35 8.44 -15.70
N ASN A 153 -8.46 7.22 -16.16
CA ASN A 153 -8.33 6.79 -17.57
C ASN A 153 -6.95 7.11 -18.17
N THR A 154 -6.35 8.24 -17.83
CA THR A 154 -5.00 8.68 -18.21
C THR A 154 -4.28 9.18 -16.96
N VAL A 155 -2.96 9.37 -17.06
CA VAL A 155 -2.19 10.05 -16.02
C VAL A 155 -2.61 11.52 -16.00
N LEU A 156 -3.17 11.97 -14.87
CA LEU A 156 -3.55 13.37 -14.65
C LEU A 156 -2.36 14.21 -14.23
N THR A 157 -1.60 13.72 -13.27
CA THR A 157 -0.40 14.37 -12.75
C THR A 157 0.49 13.37 -12.05
N TYR A 158 1.79 13.67 -11.96
CA TYR A 158 2.74 12.90 -11.17
C TYR A 158 3.84 13.80 -10.61
N GLY A 159 4.43 13.42 -9.50
CA GLY A 159 5.52 14.18 -8.89
C GLY A 159 5.73 13.85 -7.42
N PRO A 160 6.48 14.69 -6.69
CA PRO A 160 6.57 14.60 -5.23
C PRO A 160 5.18 14.61 -4.61
N THR A 161 4.94 13.74 -3.63
CA THR A 161 3.61 13.58 -3.02
C THR A 161 3.05 14.90 -2.49
N GLU A 162 3.88 15.72 -1.84
CA GLU A 162 3.47 17.04 -1.33
C GLU A 162 2.93 17.99 -2.40
N GLN A 163 3.39 17.86 -3.66
CA GLN A 163 2.97 18.72 -4.77
C GLN A 163 1.76 18.17 -5.52
N VAL A 164 1.66 16.85 -5.61
CA VAL A 164 0.61 16.17 -6.36
C VAL A 164 -0.63 15.94 -5.50
N PHE A 165 -0.45 15.61 -4.23
CA PHE A 165 -1.52 15.20 -3.31
C PHE A 165 -2.21 16.44 -2.71
N THR A 166 -2.86 17.20 -3.58
CA THR A 166 -3.56 18.44 -3.24
C THR A 166 -5.06 18.29 -3.47
N ARG A 167 -5.85 19.05 -2.73
CA ARG A 167 -7.31 19.02 -2.87
C ARG A 167 -7.79 19.17 -4.32
N PRO A 168 -7.32 20.16 -5.12
CA PRO A 168 -7.77 20.29 -6.51
C PRO A 168 -7.45 19.06 -7.37
N ASN A 169 -6.27 18.46 -7.20
CA ASN A 169 -5.87 17.29 -7.95
C ASN A 169 -6.68 16.05 -7.55
N LEU A 170 -6.97 15.89 -6.25
CA LEU A 170 -7.80 14.80 -5.75
C LEU A 170 -9.25 14.95 -6.19
N GLU A 171 -9.82 16.17 -6.18
CA GLU A 171 -11.16 16.44 -6.71
C GLU A 171 -11.24 16.13 -8.21
N LEU A 172 -10.20 16.43 -8.97
CA LEU A 172 -10.12 16.09 -10.41
C LEU A 172 -10.08 14.58 -10.62
N ALA A 173 -9.29 13.86 -9.83
CA ALA A 173 -9.13 12.41 -9.95
C ALA A 173 -10.39 11.65 -9.52
N PHE A 174 -10.90 11.93 -8.32
CA PHE A 174 -11.95 11.16 -7.67
C PHE A 174 -13.34 11.80 -7.77
N GLY A 175 -13.43 13.10 -8.08
CA GLY A 175 -14.69 13.81 -8.29
C GLY A 175 -15.54 13.88 -7.02
N GLY A 176 -16.85 13.67 -7.16
CA GLY A 176 -17.82 13.78 -6.06
C GLY A 176 -17.79 12.63 -5.05
N VAL A 177 -16.88 11.67 -5.18
CA VAL A 177 -16.73 10.54 -4.23
C VAL A 177 -16.04 11.00 -2.93
N LEU A 178 -15.31 12.11 -2.97
CA LEU A 178 -14.63 12.65 -1.79
C LEU A 178 -15.64 13.29 -0.82
N ARG A 179 -15.70 12.79 0.40
CA ARG A 179 -16.44 13.43 1.49
C ARG A 179 -15.54 14.43 2.21
N HIS A 180 -16.09 15.64 2.43
CA HIS A 180 -15.37 16.73 3.10
C HIS A 180 -15.88 16.85 4.53
N PHE A 181 -14.96 16.92 5.47
CA PHE A 181 -15.23 17.14 6.89
C PHE A 181 -14.51 18.40 7.36
N ALA A 182 -15.20 19.21 8.17
CA ALA A 182 -14.57 20.27 8.92
C ALA A 182 -14.09 19.69 10.26
N LEU A 183 -12.79 19.85 10.57
CA LEU A 183 -12.29 19.49 11.88
C LEU A 183 -12.73 20.56 12.91
N PRO A 184 -13.21 20.16 14.11
CA PRO A 184 -13.46 21.10 15.19
C PRO A 184 -12.13 21.76 15.57
N HIS A 185 -12.17 23.09 15.77
CA HIS A 185 -10.99 23.92 16.05
C HIS A 185 -10.32 23.50 17.35
N SER A 186 -9.03 23.26 17.32
CA SER A 186 -8.17 23.64 18.43
C SER A 186 -7.99 25.17 18.34
N HIS A 187 -8.32 25.89 19.41
CA HIS A 187 -8.16 27.35 19.48
C HIS A 187 -6.73 27.75 19.14
N ASP A 188 -6.52 28.33 17.97
CA ASP A 188 -5.34 29.16 17.72
C ASP A 188 -5.75 30.37 16.87
N ASP A 189 -5.61 31.49 17.46
CA ASP A 189 -5.80 32.83 16.93
C ASP A 189 -4.76 33.13 15.83
N ALA A 190 -5.01 32.80 14.64
CA ALA A 190 -4.38 33.44 13.49
C ALA A 190 -5.07 32.99 12.20
N GLY A 191 -5.75 33.86 11.50
CA GLY A 191 -6.37 33.82 10.17
C GLY A 191 -6.04 32.74 9.16
N GLY A 192 -5.81 31.51 9.61
CA GLY A 192 -5.43 30.34 8.83
C GLY A 192 -6.64 29.63 8.27
N ARG A 193 -6.56 29.17 7.03
CA ARG A 193 -7.53 28.32 6.39
C ARG A 193 -7.79 27.09 7.24
N LEU A 194 -9.07 26.79 7.50
CA LEU A 194 -9.51 25.60 8.22
C LEU A 194 -8.91 24.32 7.60
N PRO A 195 -8.41 23.40 8.41
CA PRO A 195 -8.03 22.08 7.92
C PRO A 195 -9.28 21.36 7.39
N VAL A 196 -9.18 20.80 6.21
CA VAL A 196 -10.26 20.03 5.58
C VAL A 196 -9.88 18.57 5.59
N GLY A 197 -10.66 17.76 6.29
CA GLY A 197 -10.56 16.31 6.20
C GLY A 197 -11.25 15.82 4.93
N ILE A 198 -10.63 14.88 4.24
CA ILE A 198 -11.18 14.19 3.09
C ILE A 198 -11.23 12.71 3.42
N MET A 199 -12.39 12.09 3.23
CA MET A 199 -12.58 10.65 3.42
C MET A 199 -13.29 10.04 2.23
N THR A 200 -12.93 8.84 1.86
CA THR A 200 -13.71 7.92 1.05
C THR A 200 -14.43 6.92 1.96
N ASP A 201 -15.46 6.23 1.48
CA ASP A 201 -16.45 5.50 2.32
C ASP A 201 -15.82 4.41 3.25
N ASP A 202 -14.63 3.90 2.95
CA ASP A 202 -14.00 2.78 3.65
C ASP A 202 -12.58 3.10 4.16
N GLU A 203 -12.17 4.39 4.31
CA GLU A 203 -10.78 4.76 4.45
C GLU A 203 -10.47 5.64 5.67
N ARG A 204 -9.18 5.66 6.03
CA ARG A 204 -8.63 6.58 7.01
C ARG A 204 -8.83 8.03 6.57
N PRO A 205 -9.21 8.93 7.48
CA PRO A 205 -9.37 10.34 7.14
C PRO A 205 -8.03 10.96 6.74
N LEU A 206 -8.01 11.61 5.58
CA LEU A 206 -6.92 12.45 5.13
C LEU A 206 -7.20 13.90 5.53
N VAL A 207 -6.29 14.52 6.27
CA VAL A 207 -6.41 15.92 6.68
C VAL A 207 -5.47 16.77 5.87
N LEU A 208 -5.99 17.77 5.15
CA LEU A 208 -5.23 18.76 4.40
C LEU A 208 -5.25 20.11 5.12
N VAL A 209 -4.07 20.63 5.47
CA VAL A 209 -3.90 21.94 6.09
C VAL A 209 -3.16 22.86 5.13
N GLY A 210 -3.77 23.95 4.72
CA GLY A 210 -3.11 24.98 3.89
C GLY A 210 -2.52 24.48 2.57
N GLY A 211 -3.03 23.37 2.02
CA GLY A 211 -2.55 22.76 0.79
C GLY A 211 -1.38 21.77 0.98
N ARG A 212 -0.98 21.49 2.20
CA ARG A 212 -0.03 20.42 2.57
C ARG A 212 -0.79 19.34 3.33
N SER A 213 -0.42 18.07 3.14
CA SER A 213 -0.95 17.00 3.97
C SER A 213 -0.37 17.12 5.38
N ALA A 214 -1.22 17.13 6.38
CA ALA A 214 -0.81 17.16 7.77
C ALA A 214 -1.66 16.19 8.59
N VAL A 215 -0.99 15.40 9.33
CA VAL A 215 -1.38 14.62 10.52
C VAL A 215 -2.78 14.01 10.59
N ARG A 216 -2.81 12.74 10.96
CA ARG A 216 -3.99 11.92 11.29
C ARG A 216 -4.94 12.64 12.25
N GLY A 217 -6.16 12.92 11.79
CA GLY A 217 -7.26 13.24 12.71
C GLY A 217 -7.81 11.97 13.34
N ASN A 218 -8.09 11.98 14.64
CA ASN A 218 -8.86 10.90 15.27
C ASN A 218 -10.27 10.86 14.64
N PRO A 219 -10.73 9.72 14.08
CA PRO A 219 -12.05 9.63 13.44
C PRO A 219 -13.21 10.05 14.34
N ASP A 220 -13.08 9.88 15.66
CA ASP A 220 -14.10 10.26 16.64
C ASP A 220 -14.27 11.79 16.84
N SER A 221 -13.37 12.60 16.28
CA SER A 221 -13.39 14.06 16.40
C SER A 221 -13.88 14.79 15.14
N ILE A 222 -14.31 14.06 14.11
CA ILE A 222 -14.69 14.63 12.82
C ILE A 222 -16.22 14.79 12.73
N THR A 223 -16.67 16.02 12.48
CA THR A 223 -18.08 16.32 12.27
C THR A 223 -18.35 16.58 10.78
N ALA A 224 -19.32 15.88 10.20
CA ALA A 224 -19.72 16.08 8.81
C ALA A 224 -20.30 17.50 8.62
N VAL A 225 -19.85 18.22 7.62
CA VAL A 225 -20.44 19.51 7.21
C VAL A 225 -21.76 19.22 6.51
N PRO A 226 -22.91 19.72 6.99
CA PRO A 226 -24.18 19.56 6.29
C PRO A 226 -24.09 20.21 4.90
N ARG A 227 -24.64 19.55 3.90
CA ARG A 227 -24.79 20.13 2.56
C ARG A 227 -25.60 21.42 2.69
N SER A 228 -25.11 22.51 2.16
CA SER A 228 -25.93 23.68 1.88
C SER A 228 -26.91 23.29 0.79
N ASP A 229 -28.13 22.91 1.16
CA ASP A 229 -29.23 22.81 0.21
C ASP A 229 -29.43 24.18 -0.39
N GLY A 230 -29.05 24.31 -1.66
CA GLY A 230 -29.37 25.48 -2.47
C GLY A 230 -30.87 25.54 -2.75
N SER A 231 -31.67 25.84 -1.73
CA SER A 231 -33.04 26.30 -1.93
C SER A 231 -33.01 27.74 -2.40
N ASN A 232 -33.10 27.91 -3.71
CA ASN A 232 -33.41 29.18 -4.34
C ASN A 232 -34.90 29.51 -4.04
N PRO A 233 -35.22 30.59 -3.35
CA PRO A 233 -36.60 31.03 -3.26
C PRO A 233 -37.03 31.67 -4.59
N ALA A 234 -38.16 31.24 -5.08
CA ALA A 234 -38.88 31.83 -6.20
C ALA A 234 -39.27 33.27 -5.94
#